data_91efa63a68d5e7507d01713d569712ef
#
_entry.id   91efa63a68d5e7507d01713d569712ef
#
_cell.length_a   1.000
_cell.length_b   1.000
_cell.length_c   1.000
_cell.angle_alpha   90.00
_cell.angle_beta   90.00
_cell.angle_gamma   90.00
#
_symmetry.space_group_name_H-M   'P 1'
#
loop_
_entity.id
_entity.type
_entity.pdbx_description
1 polymer ?
#
loop_
_entity_poly.entity_id
_entity_poly.type
_entity_poly.pdbx_seq_one_letter_code
_entity_poly.pdbx_strand_id
1 'polypeptide(L)'
;MEKIGVVLHSTLGSYKGALSWLTSPKSQVSAHYLVGREEGESVQMVKNEDMAWHAGVISLPSKRFKSFAKKSTYSSTGYTNPNLYMIGIEFAAGYDINKDGKVTPDEFSLTEWQYEEGVRIIQEEIGFDLKKEHLITHRDVAVYKPDMENVYDEFMYRLYGSPDEQKRKALCAIIKSISDKYCNE
;
A
#
# COMPACT_ATOMS: atom_id res chain seq x y z
N MET A 1 5.08 -11.04 13.61
CA MET A 1 5.20 -11.79 12.31
C MET A 1 5.95 -10.87 11.36
N GLU A 2 6.86 -11.41 10.56
CA GLU A 2 7.62 -10.62 9.59
C GLU A 2 6.69 -9.90 8.62
N LYS A 3 6.95 -8.62 8.38
CA LYS A 3 6.24 -7.79 7.40
C LYS A 3 6.79 -8.10 6.01
N ILE A 4 5.90 -8.21 5.03
CA ILE A 4 6.27 -8.59 3.66
C ILE A 4 5.62 -7.74 2.57
N GLY A 5 4.71 -6.82 2.91
CA GLY A 5 4.01 -6.05 1.92
C GLY A 5 3.41 -4.76 2.46
N VAL A 6 2.88 -3.97 1.56
CA VAL A 6 2.27 -2.65 1.82
C VAL A 6 0.85 -2.63 1.27
N VAL A 7 -0.08 -2.09 2.05
CA VAL A 7 -1.44 -1.76 1.63
C VAL A 7 -1.57 -0.24 1.59
N LEU A 8 -1.89 0.29 0.42
CA LEU A 8 -2.22 1.70 0.24
C LEU A 8 -3.69 1.93 0.57
N HIS A 9 -3.95 2.96 1.36
CA HIS A 9 -5.29 3.37 1.77
C HIS A 9 -5.49 4.85 1.51
N SER A 10 -6.74 5.26 1.34
CA SER A 10 -7.12 6.65 1.42
C SER A 10 -8.10 6.87 2.58
N THR A 11 -7.92 7.95 3.30
CA THR A 11 -8.87 8.42 4.30
C THR A 11 -9.58 9.66 3.80
N LEU A 12 -10.88 9.75 4.11
CA LEU A 12 -11.69 10.91 3.77
C LEU A 12 -11.38 12.07 4.72
N GLY A 13 -11.26 13.28 4.18
CA GLY A 13 -11.09 14.50 4.96
C GLY A 13 -9.65 14.95 5.15
N SER A 14 -9.44 15.81 6.15
CA SER A 14 -8.14 16.47 6.38
C SER A 14 -7.15 15.57 7.12
N TYR A 15 -5.86 15.85 6.94
CA TYR A 15 -4.77 15.20 7.69
C TYR A 15 -4.99 15.23 9.21
N LYS A 16 -5.36 16.40 9.77
CA LYS A 16 -5.61 16.54 11.22
C LYS A 16 -6.79 15.67 11.70
N GLY A 17 -7.85 15.59 10.90
CA GLY A 17 -9.01 14.75 11.20
C GLY A 17 -8.65 13.28 11.16
N ALA A 18 -7.94 12.84 10.12
CA ALA A 18 -7.45 11.47 9.97
C ALA A 18 -6.50 11.08 11.11
N LEU A 19 -5.53 11.95 11.44
CA LEU A 19 -4.60 11.72 12.55
C LEU A 19 -5.34 11.54 13.88
N SER A 20 -6.28 12.45 14.19
CA SER A 20 -7.08 12.36 15.41
C SER A 20 -7.91 11.08 15.49
N TRP A 21 -8.46 10.62 14.36
CA TRP A 21 -9.24 9.40 14.28
C TRP A 21 -8.36 8.15 14.43
N LEU A 22 -7.31 8.03 13.64
CA LEU A 22 -6.43 6.85 13.61
C LEU A 22 -5.61 6.63 14.89
N THR A 23 -5.41 7.71 15.67
CA THR A 23 -4.74 7.63 16.98
C THR A 23 -5.73 7.53 18.16
N SER A 24 -7.02 7.59 17.90
CA SER A 24 -8.04 7.49 18.95
C SER A 24 -8.37 6.04 19.29
N PRO A 25 -8.35 5.62 20.56
CA PRO A 25 -8.82 4.29 20.96
C PRO A 25 -10.27 3.99 20.59
N LYS A 26 -11.09 5.03 20.39
CA LYS A 26 -12.52 4.90 20.01
C LYS A 26 -12.70 4.44 18.57
N SER A 27 -11.72 4.69 17.69
CA SER A 27 -11.80 4.34 16.26
C SER A 27 -11.75 2.84 16.01
N GLN A 28 -11.03 2.10 16.87
CA GLN A 28 -10.72 0.66 16.70
C GLN A 28 -10.01 0.34 15.38
N VAL A 29 -9.41 1.35 14.75
CA VAL A 29 -8.58 1.25 13.54
C VAL A 29 -7.29 2.01 13.76
N SER A 30 -6.25 1.64 13.04
CA SER A 30 -4.94 2.31 13.06
C SER A 30 -4.19 2.02 11.77
N ALA A 31 -3.21 2.83 11.42
CA ALA A 31 -2.30 2.58 10.31
C ALA A 31 -0.86 2.81 10.76
N HIS A 32 0.11 2.31 10.00
CA HIS A 32 1.51 2.53 10.33
C HIS A 32 1.91 3.98 9.99
N TYR A 33 1.49 4.47 8.83
CA TYR A 33 1.81 5.81 8.34
C TYR A 33 0.55 6.56 7.91
N LEU A 34 0.59 7.86 8.06
CA LEU A 34 -0.39 8.80 7.51
C LEU A 34 0.35 9.91 6.78
N VAL A 35 -0.05 10.18 5.52
CA VAL A 35 0.49 11.24 4.68
C VAL A 35 -0.63 12.21 4.31
N GLY A 36 -0.46 13.48 4.64
CA GLY A 36 -1.37 14.57 4.31
C GLY A 36 -1.06 15.18 2.94
N ARG A 37 -1.85 16.18 2.55
CA ARG A 37 -1.75 16.81 1.22
C ARG A 37 -0.66 17.88 1.14
N GLU A 38 -0.29 18.47 2.27
CA GLU A 38 0.70 19.55 2.34
C GLU A 38 2.07 18.97 2.68
N GLU A 39 3.13 19.59 2.18
CA GLU A 39 4.50 19.24 2.47
C GLU A 39 4.75 19.24 3.99
N GLY A 40 5.40 18.20 4.49
CA GLY A 40 5.64 17.99 5.92
C GLY A 40 4.49 17.35 6.70
N GLU A 41 3.33 17.15 6.11
CA GLU A 41 2.24 16.37 6.72
C GLU A 41 2.48 14.87 6.56
N SER A 42 3.40 14.32 7.34
CA SER A 42 3.70 12.88 7.36
C SER A 42 4.00 12.45 8.80
N VAL A 43 3.51 11.27 9.19
CA VAL A 43 3.76 10.71 10.52
C VAL A 43 3.71 9.19 10.52
N GLN A 44 4.63 8.56 11.26
CA GLN A 44 4.53 7.18 11.69
C GLN A 44 3.72 7.10 12.99
N MET A 45 2.62 6.36 12.98
CA MET A 45 1.72 6.20 14.14
C MET A 45 1.92 4.85 14.85
N VAL A 46 2.26 3.81 14.11
CA VAL A 46 2.53 2.46 14.62
C VAL A 46 3.88 2.01 14.09
N LYS A 47 4.72 1.40 14.95
CA LYS A 47 6.01 0.87 14.53
C LYS A 47 5.85 -0.24 13.49
N ASN A 48 6.82 -0.40 12.60
CA ASN A 48 6.73 -1.37 11.51
C ASN A 48 6.66 -2.82 12.01
N GLU A 49 7.31 -3.16 13.11
CA GLU A 49 7.26 -4.50 13.71
C GLU A 49 5.90 -4.82 14.38
N ASP A 50 5.13 -3.80 14.75
CA ASP A 50 3.85 -3.95 15.42
C ASP A 50 2.70 -4.17 14.42
N MET A 51 1.55 -4.55 14.94
CA MET A 51 0.33 -4.73 14.15
C MET A 51 -0.51 -3.45 14.17
N ALA A 52 -0.87 -2.94 13.00
CA ALA A 52 -1.87 -1.90 12.86
C ALA A 52 -3.17 -2.47 12.27
N TRP A 53 -4.31 -1.94 12.70
CA TRP A 53 -5.65 -2.40 12.28
C TRP A 53 -6.15 -1.57 11.07
N HIS A 54 -5.59 -1.84 9.87
CA HIS A 54 -5.87 -1.05 8.66
C HIS A 54 -6.60 -1.84 7.56
N ALA A 55 -6.34 -3.14 7.43
CA ALA A 55 -6.81 -3.90 6.26
C ALA A 55 -8.24 -4.43 6.39
N GLY A 56 -8.87 -4.32 7.58
CA GLY A 56 -10.22 -4.78 7.81
C GLY A 56 -10.41 -6.29 7.62
N VAL A 57 -11.63 -6.66 7.25
CA VAL A 57 -12.01 -8.06 6.98
C VAL A 57 -11.76 -8.39 5.52
N ILE A 58 -11.07 -9.51 5.26
CA ILE A 58 -10.86 -10.02 3.91
C ILE A 58 -12.21 -10.40 3.30
N SER A 59 -12.54 -9.79 2.14
CA SER A 59 -13.79 -10.04 1.44
C SER A 59 -13.58 -10.04 -0.07
N LEU A 60 -13.83 -11.18 -0.71
CA LEU A 60 -13.65 -11.37 -2.15
C LEU A 60 -12.30 -10.81 -2.66
N PRO A 61 -11.18 -11.26 -2.08
CA PRO A 61 -9.88 -10.67 -2.36
C PRO A 61 -9.45 -10.89 -3.82
N SER A 62 -8.68 -9.93 -4.35
CA SER A 62 -8.18 -9.95 -5.72
C SER A 62 -7.24 -11.12 -6.00
N LYS A 63 -6.93 -11.36 -7.28
CA LYS A 63 -5.90 -12.32 -7.68
C LYS A 63 -4.52 -11.88 -7.17
N ARG A 64 -4.23 -10.57 -7.17
CA ARG A 64 -2.98 -9.99 -6.66
C ARG A 64 -2.78 -10.34 -5.20
N PHE A 65 -3.73 -10.04 -4.31
CA PHE A 65 -3.66 -10.43 -2.91
C PHE A 65 -3.50 -11.95 -2.73
N LYS A 66 -4.30 -12.76 -3.45
CA LYS A 66 -4.27 -14.22 -3.36
C LYS A 66 -2.92 -14.84 -3.74
N SER A 67 -2.13 -14.18 -4.59
CA SER A 67 -0.85 -14.72 -5.08
C SER A 67 0.22 -14.85 -4.00
N PHE A 68 0.17 -14.01 -2.95
CA PHE A 68 1.14 -14.02 -1.86
C PHE A 68 0.53 -14.11 -0.45
N ALA A 69 -0.80 -14.01 -0.34
CA ALA A 69 -1.48 -14.02 0.96
C ALA A 69 -1.20 -15.30 1.76
N LYS A 70 -0.85 -15.13 3.02
CA LYS A 70 -0.60 -16.24 3.93
C LYS A 70 -1.90 -16.98 4.21
N LYS A 71 -1.89 -18.30 3.99
CA LYS A 71 -3.06 -19.17 4.23
C LYS A 71 -3.24 -19.46 5.73
N SER A 72 -4.48 -19.66 6.14
CA SER A 72 -4.82 -20.10 7.49
C SER A 72 -6.04 -21.00 7.49
N THR A 73 -5.93 -22.14 8.12
CA THR A 73 -7.05 -23.06 8.35
C THR A 73 -7.94 -22.64 9.52
N TYR A 74 -7.45 -21.71 10.35
CA TYR A 74 -8.17 -21.18 11.52
C TYR A 74 -9.00 -19.94 11.21
N SER A 75 -8.95 -19.43 9.99
CA SER A 75 -9.71 -18.27 9.57
C SER A 75 -10.89 -18.67 8.68
N SER A 76 -12.06 -18.10 8.92
CA SER A 76 -13.25 -18.30 8.08
C SER A 76 -13.04 -17.86 6.62
N THR A 77 -12.08 -16.97 6.38
CA THR A 77 -11.72 -16.50 5.04
C THR A 77 -10.67 -17.39 4.34
N GLY A 78 -10.08 -18.35 5.06
CA GLY A 78 -8.97 -19.19 4.55
C GLY A 78 -7.62 -18.46 4.47
N TYR A 79 -7.51 -17.23 5.00
CA TYR A 79 -6.29 -16.43 4.99
C TYR A 79 -5.95 -15.92 6.38
N THR A 80 -4.64 -15.77 6.65
CA THR A 80 -4.14 -15.06 7.83
C THR A 80 -4.52 -13.59 7.74
N ASN A 81 -4.83 -12.96 8.88
CA ASN A 81 -5.14 -11.53 8.94
C ASN A 81 -3.98 -10.69 8.37
N PRO A 82 -4.19 -9.91 7.29
CA PRO A 82 -3.15 -9.12 6.65
C PRO A 82 -2.52 -8.07 7.57
N ASN A 83 -3.23 -7.57 8.57
CA ASN A 83 -2.69 -6.64 9.56
C ASN A 83 -1.43 -7.18 10.28
N LEU A 84 -1.26 -8.49 10.34
CA LEU A 84 -0.10 -9.12 10.98
C LEU A 84 1.18 -9.01 10.15
N TYR A 85 1.08 -8.96 8.80
CA TYR A 85 2.24 -9.05 7.90
C TYR A 85 2.31 -7.97 6.82
N MET A 86 1.38 -7.00 6.84
CA MET A 86 1.36 -5.86 5.94
C MET A 86 1.58 -4.55 6.70
N ILE A 87 2.21 -3.58 6.05
CA ILE A 87 2.27 -2.18 6.47
C ILE A 87 1.10 -1.44 5.84
N GLY A 88 0.35 -0.66 6.60
CA GLY A 88 -0.71 0.21 6.10
C GLY A 88 -0.22 1.64 6.00
N ILE A 89 -0.34 2.25 4.82
CA ILE A 89 -0.07 3.67 4.57
C ILE A 89 -1.40 4.33 4.19
N GLU A 90 -1.87 5.27 5.00
CA GLU A 90 -3.06 6.07 4.76
C GLU A 90 -2.71 7.41 4.13
N PHE A 91 -3.43 7.81 3.10
CA PHE A 91 -3.31 9.12 2.49
C PHE A 91 -4.57 9.94 2.74
N ALA A 92 -4.42 11.17 3.20
CA ALA A 92 -5.54 12.12 3.31
C ALA A 92 -5.89 12.62 1.89
N ALA A 93 -6.65 11.84 1.13
CA ALA A 93 -6.82 11.96 -0.32
C ALA A 93 -8.26 12.15 -0.78
N GLY A 94 -9.24 11.76 0.04
CA GLY A 94 -10.64 11.91 -0.32
C GLY A 94 -11.10 13.35 -0.18
N TYR A 95 -11.52 13.97 -1.28
CA TYR A 95 -12.07 15.32 -1.32
C TYR A 95 -13.38 15.32 -2.08
N ASP A 96 -14.41 15.91 -1.51
CA ASP A 96 -15.67 16.19 -2.20
C ASP A 96 -15.49 17.41 -3.11
N ILE A 97 -14.92 17.17 -4.31
CA ILE A 97 -14.60 18.22 -5.28
C ILE A 97 -15.88 18.90 -5.78
N ASN A 98 -16.91 18.12 -6.00
CA ASN A 98 -18.18 18.58 -6.56
C ASN A 98 -19.10 19.19 -5.48
N LYS A 99 -18.75 19.06 -4.21
CA LYS A 99 -19.52 19.55 -3.05
C LYS A 99 -20.97 19.01 -3.02
N ASP A 100 -21.14 17.77 -3.46
CA ASP A 100 -22.42 17.06 -3.43
C ASP A 100 -22.62 16.22 -2.15
N GLY A 101 -21.67 16.28 -1.24
CA GLY A 101 -21.67 15.52 0.02
C GLY A 101 -21.22 14.07 -0.15
N LYS A 102 -20.66 13.69 -1.32
CA LYS A 102 -20.16 12.36 -1.58
C LYS A 102 -18.74 12.44 -2.15
N VAL A 103 -17.90 11.51 -1.77
CA VAL A 103 -16.57 11.33 -2.39
C VAL A 103 -16.65 10.11 -3.29
N THR A 104 -16.43 10.33 -4.57
CA THR A 104 -16.41 9.26 -5.58
C THR A 104 -14.97 8.77 -5.82
N PRO A 105 -14.76 7.58 -6.40
CA PRO A 105 -13.42 7.10 -6.75
C PRO A 105 -12.63 8.05 -7.66
N ASP A 106 -13.30 8.79 -8.53
CA ASP A 106 -12.68 9.75 -9.45
C ASP A 106 -12.16 11.01 -8.74
N GLU A 107 -12.63 11.27 -7.53
CA GLU A 107 -12.21 12.38 -6.68
C GLU A 107 -11.02 12.04 -5.78
N PHE A 108 -10.64 10.77 -5.70
CA PHE A 108 -9.41 10.35 -5.05
C PHE A 108 -8.20 10.76 -5.91
N SER A 109 -7.52 11.80 -5.47
CA SER A 109 -6.29 12.26 -6.10
C SER A 109 -5.23 12.55 -5.05
N LEU A 110 -4.02 12.11 -5.31
CA LEU A 110 -2.87 12.46 -4.49
C LEU A 110 -2.17 13.69 -5.08
N THR A 111 -1.56 14.49 -4.19
CA THR A 111 -0.63 15.54 -4.58
C THR A 111 0.73 14.92 -4.93
N GLU A 112 1.59 15.68 -5.62
CA GLU A 112 2.96 15.25 -5.91
C GLU A 112 3.71 14.90 -4.63
N TRP A 113 3.60 15.75 -3.61
CA TRP A 113 4.14 15.49 -2.28
C TRP A 113 3.71 14.14 -1.70
N GLN A 114 2.41 13.78 -1.79
CA GLN A 114 1.93 12.51 -1.27
C GLN A 114 2.52 11.30 -2.03
N TYR A 115 2.72 11.41 -3.33
CA TYR A 115 3.40 10.38 -4.10
C TYR A 115 4.88 10.26 -3.70
N GLU A 116 5.61 11.37 -3.63
CA GLU A 116 7.02 11.40 -3.26
C GLU A 116 7.22 10.84 -1.84
N GLU A 117 6.44 11.31 -0.88
CA GLU A 117 6.54 10.87 0.50
C GLU A 117 6.14 9.39 0.67
N GLY A 118 5.10 8.94 -0.02
CA GLY A 118 4.71 7.53 -0.01
C GLY A 118 5.80 6.61 -0.59
N VAL A 119 6.45 7.04 -1.67
CA VAL A 119 7.61 6.33 -2.26
C VAL A 119 8.77 6.33 -1.29
N ARG A 120 9.10 7.47 -0.67
CA ARG A 120 10.17 7.58 0.33
C ARG A 120 9.94 6.64 1.52
N ILE A 121 8.74 6.63 2.08
CA ILE A 121 8.37 5.70 3.16
C ILE A 121 8.61 4.24 2.75
N ILE A 122 8.16 3.87 1.54
CA ILE A 122 8.32 2.50 1.03
C ILE A 122 9.80 2.13 0.82
N GLN A 123 10.62 3.05 0.32
CA GLN A 123 12.02 2.77 0.00
C GLN A 123 12.95 2.85 1.22
N GLU A 124 12.66 3.72 2.18
CA GLU A 124 13.60 4.07 3.24
C GLU A 124 13.15 3.63 4.64
N GLU A 125 11.84 3.55 4.91
CA GLU A 125 11.35 3.40 6.27
C GLU A 125 10.71 2.05 6.58
N ILE A 126 10.15 1.32 5.61
CA ILE A 126 9.45 0.06 5.91
C ILE A 126 10.36 -1.06 6.42
N GLY A 127 11.69 -0.95 6.20
CA GLY A 127 12.69 -1.85 6.78
C GLY A 127 12.82 -3.22 6.10
N PHE A 128 12.25 -3.41 4.90
CA PHE A 128 12.40 -4.62 4.09
C PHE A 128 12.27 -4.31 2.59
N ASP A 129 12.82 -5.19 1.74
CA ASP A 129 12.69 -5.08 0.29
C ASP A 129 11.28 -5.46 -0.16
N LEU A 130 10.51 -4.46 -0.59
CA LEU A 130 9.15 -4.68 -1.07
C LEU A 130 9.15 -5.30 -2.46
N LYS A 131 8.58 -6.50 -2.59
CA LYS A 131 8.29 -7.08 -3.90
C LYS A 131 7.12 -6.37 -4.53
N LYS A 132 7.18 -6.10 -5.84
CA LYS A 132 6.14 -5.36 -6.55
C LYS A 132 4.74 -5.97 -6.42
N GLU A 133 4.63 -7.31 -6.39
CA GLU A 133 3.37 -8.02 -6.20
C GLU A 133 2.80 -7.90 -4.79
N HIS A 134 3.60 -7.44 -3.83
CA HIS A 134 3.22 -7.23 -2.44
C HIS A 134 2.83 -5.77 -2.13
N LEU A 135 2.89 -4.87 -3.12
CA LEU A 135 2.23 -3.57 -3.06
C LEU A 135 0.79 -3.73 -3.54
N ILE A 136 -0.16 -3.42 -2.70
CA ILE A 136 -1.60 -3.58 -3.00
C ILE A 136 -2.40 -2.40 -2.48
N THR A 137 -3.64 -2.30 -2.92
CA THR A 137 -4.63 -1.37 -2.36
C THR A 137 -5.55 -2.08 -1.37
N HIS A 138 -6.32 -1.32 -0.61
CA HIS A 138 -7.35 -1.89 0.26
C HIS A 138 -8.39 -2.71 -0.52
N ARG A 139 -8.72 -2.30 -1.75
CA ARG A 139 -9.63 -3.04 -2.63
C ARG A 139 -9.12 -4.43 -2.99
N ASP A 140 -7.81 -4.66 -3.03
CA ASP A 140 -7.25 -5.99 -3.24
C ASP A 140 -7.57 -6.95 -2.09
N VAL A 141 -7.70 -6.44 -0.86
CA VAL A 141 -8.07 -7.20 0.33
C VAL A 141 -9.60 -7.37 0.42
N ALA A 142 -10.35 -6.29 0.11
CA ALA A 142 -11.80 -6.25 0.24
C ALA A 142 -12.43 -5.48 -0.93
N VAL A 143 -13.07 -6.20 -1.84
CA VAL A 143 -13.57 -5.67 -3.13
C VAL A 143 -14.55 -4.49 -3.01
N TYR A 144 -15.23 -4.35 -1.89
CA TYR A 144 -16.16 -3.24 -1.63
C TYR A 144 -15.47 -1.94 -1.24
N LYS A 145 -14.14 -1.93 -1.14
CA LYS A 145 -13.34 -0.75 -0.82
C LYS A 145 -12.87 -0.07 -2.11
N PRO A 146 -13.31 1.17 -2.39
CA PRO A 146 -12.96 1.86 -3.65
C PRO A 146 -11.64 2.62 -3.60
N ASP A 147 -10.96 2.64 -2.46
CA ASP A 147 -9.81 3.50 -2.23
C ASP A 147 -8.55 3.11 -3.00
N MET A 148 -7.76 4.09 -3.42
CA MET A 148 -6.40 4.02 -3.98
C MET A 148 -6.22 3.26 -5.31
N GLU A 149 -7.29 2.70 -5.90
CA GLU A 149 -7.15 1.91 -7.13
C GLU A 149 -6.68 2.76 -8.32
N ASN A 150 -7.20 3.98 -8.46
CA ASN A 150 -6.88 4.91 -9.54
C ASN A 150 -5.46 5.53 -9.45
N VAL A 151 -4.79 5.41 -8.31
CA VAL A 151 -3.42 5.93 -8.12
C VAL A 151 -2.36 4.83 -8.01
N TYR A 152 -2.80 3.56 -7.98
CA TYR A 152 -1.91 2.41 -7.85
C TYR A 152 -0.84 2.34 -8.94
N ASP A 153 -1.25 2.57 -10.20
CA ASP A 153 -0.34 2.49 -11.34
C ASP A 153 0.77 3.55 -11.28
N GLU A 154 0.49 4.73 -10.73
CA GLU A 154 1.50 5.77 -10.53
C GLU A 154 2.53 5.36 -9.46
N PHE A 155 2.10 4.76 -8.33
CA PHE A 155 3.04 4.19 -7.37
C PHE A 155 3.90 3.09 -7.98
N MET A 156 3.31 2.21 -8.78
CA MET A 156 4.06 1.15 -9.48
C MET A 156 5.09 1.72 -10.44
N TYR A 157 4.74 2.79 -11.16
CA TYR A 157 5.67 3.48 -12.03
C TYR A 157 6.84 4.12 -11.27
N ARG A 158 6.57 4.85 -10.20
CA ARG A 158 7.59 5.54 -9.41
C ARG A 158 8.54 4.57 -8.69
N LEU A 159 8.05 3.47 -8.18
CA LEU A 159 8.84 2.49 -7.45
C LEU A 159 9.64 1.56 -8.36
N TYR A 160 9.07 1.16 -9.49
CA TYR A 160 9.62 0.07 -10.31
C TYR A 160 9.88 0.45 -11.77
N GLY A 161 9.51 1.66 -12.19
CA GLY A 161 9.62 2.14 -13.58
C GLY A 161 8.47 1.67 -14.47
N SER A 162 8.48 2.08 -15.75
CA SER A 162 7.45 1.70 -16.71
C SER A 162 7.42 0.17 -16.94
N PRO A 163 6.26 -0.39 -17.37
CA PRO A 163 6.18 -1.82 -17.70
C PRO A 163 7.24 -2.29 -18.72
N ASP A 164 7.57 -1.44 -19.71
CA ASP A 164 8.59 -1.76 -20.71
C ASP A 164 10.01 -1.66 -20.15
N GLU A 165 10.27 -0.73 -19.25
CA GLU A 165 11.54 -0.63 -18.55
C GLU A 165 11.74 -1.81 -17.60
N GLN A 166 10.69 -2.23 -16.89
CA GLN A 166 10.72 -3.42 -16.05
C GLN A 166 11.02 -4.69 -16.86
N LYS A 167 10.38 -4.86 -18.02
CA LYS A 167 10.67 -5.99 -18.94
C LYS A 167 12.11 -5.95 -19.42
N ARG A 168 12.64 -4.76 -19.80
CA ARG A 168 14.02 -4.59 -20.22
C ARG A 168 15.00 -4.94 -19.11
N LYS A 169 14.77 -4.46 -17.88
CA LYS A 169 15.61 -4.79 -16.71
C LYS A 169 15.59 -6.29 -16.41
N ALA A 170 14.42 -6.93 -16.46
CA ALA A 170 14.29 -8.37 -16.26
C ALA A 170 15.05 -9.18 -17.34
N LEU A 171 14.93 -8.79 -18.61
CA LEU A 171 15.66 -9.43 -19.71
C LEU A 171 17.18 -9.28 -19.56
N CYS A 172 17.66 -8.08 -19.20
CA CYS A 172 19.08 -7.85 -18.94
C CYS A 172 19.60 -8.71 -17.78
N ALA A 173 18.83 -8.88 -16.71
CA ALA A 173 19.20 -9.74 -15.59
C ALA A 173 19.31 -11.22 -15.99
N ILE A 174 18.38 -11.71 -16.84
CA ILE A 174 18.43 -13.07 -17.39
C ILE A 174 19.68 -13.25 -18.27
N ILE A 175 19.94 -12.32 -19.18
CA ILE A 175 21.11 -12.37 -20.08
C ILE A 175 22.40 -12.39 -19.24
N LYS A 176 22.49 -11.53 -18.23
CA LYS A 176 23.64 -11.50 -17.33
C LYS A 176 23.84 -12.83 -16.61
N SER A 177 22.78 -13.42 -16.05
CA SER A 177 22.86 -14.71 -15.35
C SER A 177 23.33 -15.87 -16.26
N ILE A 178 22.91 -15.83 -17.54
CA ILE A 178 23.36 -16.80 -18.55
C ILE A 178 24.86 -16.56 -18.87
N SER A 179 25.24 -15.30 -19.12
CA SER A 179 26.63 -14.94 -19.41
C SER A 179 27.59 -15.35 -18.28
N ASP A 180 27.22 -15.02 -17.03
CA ASP A 180 28.05 -15.36 -15.86
C ASP A 180 28.21 -16.89 -15.67
N LYS A 181 27.20 -17.67 -16.08
CA LYS A 181 27.27 -19.13 -16.03
C LYS A 181 28.25 -19.71 -17.05
N TYR A 182 28.35 -19.13 -18.24
CA TYR A 182 29.24 -19.61 -19.31
C TYR A 182 30.65 -19.00 -19.29
N CYS A 183 30.90 -17.94 -18.52
CA CYS A 183 32.22 -17.34 -18.34
C CYS A 183 33.00 -17.96 -17.18
N ASN A 184 32.41 -18.85 -16.38
CA ASN A 184 33.03 -19.52 -15.24
C ASN A 184 33.27 -21.02 -15.49
N GLU A 185 33.06 -21.50 -16.73
CA GLU A 185 33.50 -22.80 -17.24
C GLU A 185 34.75 -22.62 -18.12
#